data_4aaa043af4cf3f017b403671e013ff5a
#
_entry.id   4aaa043af4cf3f017b403671e013ff5a
#
_cell.length_a   1.000
_cell.length_b   1.000
_cell.length_c   1.000
_cell.angle_alpha   90.00
_cell.angle_beta   90.00
_cell.angle_gamma   90.00
#
_symmetry.space_group_name_H-M   'P 1'
#
loop_
_entity.id
_entity.type
_entity.pdbx_description
1 polymer ?
#
loop_
_entity_poly.entity_id
_entity_poly.type
_entity_poly.pdbx_seq_one_letter_code
_entity_poly.pdbx_strand_id
1 'polypeptide(L)'
;IYFASMKNFQNSKKTGFLKKIFIKLCRILGFEIIDQNTFEIVTIDKKINDEATIIGKNSINLPLGIVKVTRPVKSLDIIIRTCTSVNMLTQNKNRLFEKEKIEYTLRTIRSLLYSAKSNTQLKNLKISFKVIDHNSSEENLKKIDSIFKKFETEYYLINLDVSKFEKEIKKINERGQDISSNQISNMANIHQSLLEAKNCEDLIYFVEDDYLHQRNSISEMIFTYERIASQLNKEIIICPSDYPYLYTRAGITQNFLGQNYHWRKVDETLCTFLTSKQIIEKYLSLIHI
;
A
#
# COMPACT_ATOMS: atom_id res chain seq x y z
N ILE A 1 4.72 -13.95 9.88
CA ILE A 1 3.37 -14.53 9.85
C ILE A 1 3.38 -15.74 10.75
N TYR A 2 2.83 -15.62 11.94
CA TYR A 2 2.68 -16.73 12.89
C TYR A 2 1.40 -17.50 12.57
N PHE A 3 1.46 -18.49 11.70
CA PHE A 3 0.37 -19.45 11.52
C PHE A 3 0.30 -20.52 12.62
N ALA A 4 1.34 -20.66 13.44
CA ALA A 4 1.40 -21.70 14.46
C ALA A 4 0.79 -21.31 15.82
N SER A 5 0.57 -20.02 16.10
CA SER A 5 -0.03 -19.56 17.37
C SER A 5 -1.53 -19.28 17.29
N MET A 6 -2.11 -19.33 16.10
CA MET A 6 -3.55 -19.02 15.93
C MET A 6 -4.50 -20.18 16.31
N LYS A 7 -4.00 -21.36 16.63
CA LYS A 7 -4.88 -22.49 17.02
C LYS A 7 -5.61 -22.31 18.35
N ASN A 8 -5.17 -21.38 19.20
CA ASN A 8 -5.82 -21.15 20.49
C ASN A 8 -6.82 -19.96 20.52
N PHE A 9 -6.97 -19.22 19.42
CA PHE A 9 -7.91 -18.10 19.34
C PHE A 9 -9.23 -18.43 18.64
N GLN A 10 -9.49 -19.70 18.31
CA GLN A 10 -10.76 -20.13 17.70
C GLN A 10 -11.88 -20.35 18.71
N ASN A 11 -11.93 -19.65 19.82
CA ASN A 11 -13.16 -19.45 20.55
C ASN A 11 -13.90 -18.19 20.09
N SER A 12 -13.95 -17.92 18.79
CA SER A 12 -14.98 -17.05 18.25
C SER A 12 -16.31 -17.75 18.50
N LYS A 13 -17.07 -17.32 19.51
CA LYS A 13 -18.46 -17.71 19.70
C LYS A 13 -19.12 -17.62 18.33
N LYS A 14 -19.51 -18.77 17.75
CA LYS A 14 -20.23 -18.82 16.46
C LYS A 14 -21.33 -17.81 16.56
N THR A 15 -21.25 -16.76 15.75
CA THR A 15 -22.31 -15.74 15.71
C THR A 15 -23.61 -16.44 15.39
N GLY A 16 -24.58 -16.38 16.31
CA GLY A 16 -25.85 -17.05 16.16
C GLY A 16 -26.53 -16.62 14.85
N PHE A 17 -27.28 -17.51 14.26
CA PHE A 17 -27.98 -17.29 12.99
C PHE A 17 -28.79 -15.98 13.00
N LEU A 18 -29.48 -15.67 14.08
CA LEU A 18 -30.24 -14.44 14.26
C LEU A 18 -29.35 -13.17 14.22
N LYS A 19 -28.17 -13.22 14.83
CA LYS A 19 -27.21 -12.09 14.78
C LYS A 19 -26.73 -11.83 13.36
N LYS A 20 -26.52 -12.87 12.56
CA LYS A 20 -26.14 -12.73 11.14
C LYS A 20 -27.25 -12.10 10.30
N ILE A 21 -28.50 -12.51 10.50
CA ILE A 21 -29.66 -11.91 9.81
C ILE A 21 -29.81 -10.45 10.19
N PHE A 22 -29.71 -10.12 11.47
CA PHE A 22 -29.82 -8.75 11.95
C PHE A 22 -28.73 -7.84 11.36
N ILE A 23 -27.46 -8.30 11.36
CA ILE A 23 -26.35 -7.56 10.72
C ILE A 23 -26.64 -7.34 9.23
N LYS A 24 -27.12 -8.36 8.53
CA LYS A 24 -27.45 -8.25 7.10
C LYS A 24 -28.58 -7.25 6.84
N LEU A 25 -29.60 -7.23 7.69
CA LEU A 25 -30.70 -6.27 7.60
C LEU A 25 -30.21 -4.83 7.80
N CYS A 26 -29.38 -4.61 8.82
CA CYS A 26 -28.82 -3.30 9.09
C CYS A 26 -27.94 -2.81 7.92
N ARG A 27 -27.17 -3.68 7.30
CA ARG A 27 -26.37 -3.32 6.10
C ARG A 27 -27.23 -2.90 4.92
N ILE A 28 -28.37 -3.58 4.70
CA ILE A 28 -29.34 -3.20 3.65
C ILE A 28 -29.93 -1.81 3.93
N LEU A 29 -30.10 -1.45 5.20
CA LEU A 29 -30.57 -0.13 5.64
C LEU A 29 -29.48 0.94 5.69
N GLY A 30 -28.23 0.61 5.31
CA GLY A 30 -27.11 1.54 5.30
C GLY A 30 -26.40 1.70 6.65
N PHE A 31 -26.66 0.82 7.62
CA PHE A 31 -26.00 0.84 8.94
C PHE A 31 -25.00 -0.30 9.05
N GLU A 32 -23.81 -0.04 9.60
CA GLU A 32 -22.85 -1.06 9.99
C GLU A 32 -22.88 -1.24 11.51
N ILE A 33 -23.02 -2.50 11.95
CA ILE A 33 -22.98 -2.85 13.36
C ILE A 33 -21.59 -3.37 13.68
N ILE A 34 -20.92 -2.70 14.60
CA ILE A 34 -19.59 -3.05 15.09
C ILE A 34 -19.76 -3.64 16.50
N ASP A 35 -19.27 -4.89 16.68
CA ASP A 35 -19.19 -5.48 18.01
C ASP A 35 -17.97 -4.93 18.75
N GLN A 36 -18.17 -4.02 19.67
CA GLN A 36 -17.10 -3.37 20.43
C GLN A 36 -16.25 -4.35 21.25
N ASN A 37 -16.78 -5.54 21.54
CA ASN A 37 -16.03 -6.57 22.27
C ASN A 37 -15.03 -7.34 21.40
N THR A 38 -15.03 -7.12 20.09
CA THR A 38 -14.06 -7.75 19.17
C THR A 38 -12.86 -6.86 18.84
N PHE A 39 -12.79 -5.64 19.39
CA PHE A 39 -11.61 -4.82 19.31
C PHE A 39 -10.54 -5.32 20.30
N GLU A 40 -9.66 -6.18 19.83
CA GLU A 40 -8.48 -6.56 20.60
C GLU A 40 -7.29 -5.71 20.15
N ILE A 41 -6.75 -4.92 21.06
CA ILE A 41 -5.43 -4.31 20.90
C ILE A 41 -4.42 -5.43 21.14
N VAL A 42 -3.87 -5.97 20.06
CA VAL A 42 -2.84 -7.00 20.20
C VAL A 42 -1.54 -6.32 20.59
N THR A 43 -1.12 -6.67 21.78
CA THR A 43 0.17 -6.27 22.29
C THR A 43 1.27 -7.09 21.65
N ILE A 44 2.26 -6.41 21.18
CA ILE A 44 3.44 -6.94 20.51
C ILE A 44 4.26 -7.70 21.56
N ASP A 45 4.74 -8.84 21.19
CA ASP A 45 5.68 -9.75 21.84
C ASP A 45 5.87 -9.65 23.39
N LYS A 46 5.81 -10.78 24.08
CA LYS A 46 6.00 -10.87 25.55
C LYS A 46 7.27 -10.18 26.07
N LYS A 47 8.37 -10.18 25.31
CA LYS A 47 9.61 -9.53 25.71
C LYS A 47 9.52 -8.01 25.74
N ILE A 48 8.80 -7.41 24.79
CA ILE A 48 8.55 -5.96 24.80
C ILE A 48 7.60 -5.61 25.93
N ASN A 49 6.68 -6.51 26.27
CA ASN A 49 5.75 -6.34 27.37
C ASN A 49 6.44 -6.25 28.72
N ASP A 50 7.47 -7.05 28.93
CA ASP A 50 8.20 -7.08 30.21
C ASP A 50 9.06 -5.83 30.41
N GLU A 51 9.57 -5.23 29.34
CA GLU A 51 10.37 -4.00 29.39
C GLU A 51 9.53 -2.72 29.33
N ALA A 52 8.35 -2.76 28.73
CA ALA A 52 7.46 -1.62 28.58
C ALA A 52 6.38 -1.51 29.65
N THR A 53 6.28 -2.51 30.53
CA THR A 53 5.25 -2.55 31.57
C THR A 53 5.65 -1.65 32.74
N ILE A 54 4.97 -0.55 32.87
CA ILE A 54 5.00 0.23 34.12
C ILE A 54 4.30 -0.54 35.22
N ILE A 55 4.81 -0.38 36.43
CA ILE A 55 4.32 -0.90 37.70
C ILE A 55 2.78 -0.91 37.76
N GLY A 56 2.21 -2.10 37.67
CA GLY A 56 0.76 -2.29 37.61
C GLY A 56 0.35 -3.33 36.59
N LYS A 57 1.27 -3.71 35.74
CA LYS A 57 1.40 -4.99 35.02
C LYS A 57 0.45 -5.33 33.87
N ASN A 58 -0.61 -4.61 33.62
CA ASN A 58 -1.55 -4.99 32.56
C ASN A 58 -1.77 -3.89 31.51
N SER A 59 -1.06 -2.80 31.58
CA SER A 59 -1.09 -1.77 30.57
C SER A 59 0.23 -1.74 29.83
N ILE A 60 0.17 -2.01 28.54
CA ILE A 60 1.29 -1.76 27.67
C ILE A 60 1.21 -0.30 27.27
N ASN A 61 1.90 0.51 27.99
CA ASN A 61 2.41 1.74 27.42
C ASN A 61 3.61 1.32 26.55
N LEU A 62 3.33 1.03 25.27
CA LEU A 62 4.36 1.21 24.28
C LEU A 62 4.67 2.69 24.33
N PRO A 63 5.73 3.13 24.99
CA PRO A 63 6.06 4.53 24.89
C PRO A 63 6.19 4.79 23.39
N LEU A 64 5.61 5.88 22.93
CA LEU A 64 6.01 6.51 21.66
C LEU A 64 7.54 6.71 21.66
N GLY A 65 8.19 6.38 22.76
CA GLY A 65 9.57 6.42 23.04
C GLY A 65 10.37 5.39 22.24
N ILE A 66 11.56 5.50 22.31
CA ILE A 66 12.75 4.93 21.75
C ILE A 66 12.57 3.45 21.38
N VAL A 67 12.17 3.19 20.14
CA VAL A 67 12.35 1.87 19.54
C VAL A 67 13.78 1.83 19.00
N LYS A 68 14.56 0.83 19.43
CA LYS A 68 15.86 0.57 18.82
C LYS A 68 15.63 0.11 17.38
N VAL A 69 15.98 0.96 16.42
CA VAL A 69 15.90 0.60 15.00
C VAL A 69 16.98 -0.43 14.69
N THR A 70 16.56 -1.67 14.45
CA THR A 70 17.43 -2.78 14.04
C THR A 70 17.35 -3.03 12.53
N ARG A 71 16.31 -2.48 11.87
CA ARG A 71 16.07 -2.53 10.43
C ARG A 71 16.01 -1.10 9.86
N PRO A 72 17.17 -0.43 9.69
CA PRO A 72 17.20 0.89 9.07
C PRO A 72 16.90 0.79 7.58
N VAL A 73 16.23 1.79 7.04
CA VAL A 73 15.98 1.93 5.60
C VAL A 73 17.19 2.55 4.93
N LYS A 74 17.68 1.94 3.86
CA LYS A 74 18.88 2.37 3.12
C LYS A 74 18.56 3.21 1.89
N SER A 75 17.48 2.89 1.20
CA SER A 75 17.01 3.60 0.02
C SER A 75 15.51 3.40 -0.18
N LEU A 76 14.91 4.26 -1.00
CA LEU A 76 13.54 4.13 -1.45
C LEU A 76 13.47 4.31 -2.97
N ASP A 77 13.03 3.30 -3.67
CA ASP A 77 12.69 3.37 -5.08
C ASP A 77 11.18 3.54 -5.24
N ILE A 78 10.75 4.61 -5.91
CA ILE A 78 9.33 4.91 -6.16
C ILE A 78 9.02 4.57 -7.61
N ILE A 79 8.16 3.58 -7.82
CA ILE A 79 7.74 3.11 -9.13
C ILE A 79 6.31 3.58 -9.38
N ILE A 80 6.15 4.51 -10.32
CA ILE A 80 4.88 5.12 -10.68
C ILE A 80 4.40 4.50 -11.98
N ARG A 81 3.17 3.99 -11.98
CA ARG A 81 2.53 3.43 -13.17
C ARG A 81 1.64 4.48 -13.80
N THR A 82 1.85 4.78 -15.09
CA THR A 82 1.10 5.79 -15.83
C THR A 82 0.51 5.25 -17.12
N CYS A 83 -0.67 5.75 -17.45
CA CYS A 83 -1.32 5.54 -18.74
C CYS A 83 -2.35 6.66 -18.94
N THR A 84 -1.96 7.74 -19.61
CA THR A 84 -2.82 8.93 -19.75
C THR A 84 -3.75 8.90 -20.95
N SER A 85 -3.60 7.89 -21.82
CA SER A 85 -4.42 7.71 -23.04
C SER A 85 -5.76 7.00 -22.80
N VAL A 86 -5.94 6.38 -21.63
CA VAL A 86 -7.18 5.67 -21.30
C VAL A 86 -8.12 6.55 -20.51
N ASN A 87 -9.38 6.55 -20.90
CA ASN A 87 -10.45 6.94 -20.01
C ASN A 87 -10.44 5.96 -18.84
N MET A 88 -10.33 6.49 -17.65
CA MET A 88 -10.12 5.72 -16.43
C MET A 88 -11.15 4.62 -16.32
N LEU A 89 -10.68 3.41 -16.03
CA LEU A 89 -11.49 2.24 -15.78
C LEU A 89 -12.57 2.61 -14.75
N THR A 90 -13.78 2.47 -15.18
CA THR A 90 -14.99 2.93 -14.56
C THR A 90 -15.17 2.33 -13.17
N GLN A 91 -14.99 3.12 -12.18
CA GLN A 91 -15.89 3.01 -11.05
C GLN A 91 -17.16 3.79 -11.44
N ASN A 92 -18.35 3.22 -11.24
CA ASN A 92 -19.67 3.84 -11.48
C ASN A 92 -19.92 5.06 -10.58
N LYS A 93 -18.88 5.77 -10.16
CA LYS A 93 -18.94 6.94 -9.29
C LYS A 93 -18.36 8.13 -10.02
N ASN A 94 -19.08 9.24 -10.00
CA ASN A 94 -18.55 10.52 -10.45
C ASN A 94 -17.25 10.83 -9.73
N ARG A 95 -16.24 11.23 -10.50
CA ARG A 95 -14.95 11.62 -9.94
C ARG A 95 -15.04 13.00 -9.34
N LEU A 96 -14.21 13.19 -8.31
CA LEU A 96 -14.18 14.45 -7.55
C LEU A 96 -13.90 15.69 -8.42
N PHE A 97 -13.24 15.53 -9.57
CA PHE A 97 -12.73 16.63 -10.37
C PHE A 97 -13.09 16.56 -11.85
N GLU A 98 -13.90 15.75 -12.36
CA GLU A 98 -14.31 15.68 -13.79
C GLU A 98 -13.24 16.19 -14.80
N LYS A 99 -11.98 15.77 -14.60
CA LYS A 99 -10.84 16.20 -15.39
C LYS A 99 -10.28 15.04 -16.21
N GLU A 100 -9.51 15.38 -17.24
CA GLU A 100 -8.76 14.40 -18.03
C GLU A 100 -7.79 13.61 -17.15
N LYS A 101 -7.49 12.38 -17.54
CA LYS A 101 -6.61 11.47 -16.79
C LYS A 101 -5.26 12.11 -16.45
N ILE A 102 -4.69 12.86 -17.38
CA ILE A 102 -3.39 13.54 -17.18
C ILE A 102 -3.41 14.45 -15.94
N GLU A 103 -4.51 15.14 -15.67
CA GLU A 103 -4.58 16.02 -14.48
C GLU A 103 -4.42 15.25 -13.17
N TYR A 104 -4.97 14.04 -13.09
CA TYR A 104 -4.79 13.16 -11.92
C TYR A 104 -3.33 12.73 -11.82
N THR A 105 -2.74 12.26 -12.91
CA THR A 105 -1.34 11.84 -12.99
C THR A 105 -0.39 12.97 -12.54
N LEU A 106 -0.59 14.19 -13.05
CA LEU A 106 0.25 15.34 -12.68
C LEU A 106 0.10 15.72 -11.20
N ARG A 107 -1.09 15.61 -10.65
CA ARG A 107 -1.35 15.87 -9.20
C ARG A 107 -0.72 14.80 -8.33
N THR A 108 -0.82 13.53 -8.72
CA THR A 108 -0.14 12.42 -8.04
C THR A 108 1.36 12.67 -7.98
N ILE A 109 2.00 12.88 -9.13
CA ILE A 109 3.45 13.08 -9.21
C ILE A 109 3.87 14.31 -8.40
N ARG A 110 3.16 15.42 -8.53
CA ARG A 110 3.47 16.66 -7.80
C ARG A 110 3.38 16.45 -6.28
N SER A 111 2.30 15.84 -5.80
CA SER A 111 2.10 15.60 -4.37
C SER A 111 3.14 14.62 -3.81
N LEU A 112 3.51 13.61 -4.61
CA LEU A 112 4.51 12.63 -4.26
C LEU A 112 5.91 13.25 -4.13
N LEU A 113 6.34 14.02 -5.13
CA LEU A 113 7.61 14.75 -5.11
C LEU A 113 7.68 15.74 -3.94
N TYR A 114 6.58 16.44 -3.69
CA TYR A 114 6.49 17.34 -2.54
C TYR A 114 6.64 16.58 -1.22
N SER A 115 5.98 15.44 -1.07
CA SER A 115 6.09 14.58 0.11
C SER A 115 7.50 14.05 0.31
N ALA A 116 8.18 13.61 -0.76
CA ALA A 116 9.53 13.09 -0.70
C ALA A 116 10.56 14.15 -0.25
N LYS A 117 10.35 15.41 -0.66
CA LYS A 117 11.27 16.51 -0.34
C LYS A 117 10.93 17.30 0.93
N SER A 118 9.76 17.09 1.52
CA SER A 118 9.28 17.94 2.61
C SER A 118 9.96 17.70 3.97
N ASN A 119 10.51 16.51 4.18
CA ASN A 119 11.13 16.15 5.45
C ASN A 119 12.65 16.20 5.38
N THR A 120 13.24 17.05 6.21
CA THR A 120 14.71 17.23 6.27
C THR A 120 15.44 15.99 6.76
N GLN A 121 14.79 15.11 7.52
CA GLN A 121 15.39 13.86 7.99
C GLN A 121 15.63 12.85 6.86
N LEU A 122 14.92 13.00 5.73
CA LEU A 122 15.12 12.16 4.54
C LEU A 122 16.20 12.67 3.59
N LYS A 123 16.86 13.82 3.88
CA LYS A 123 17.86 14.42 2.97
C LYS A 123 19.02 13.48 2.62
N ASN A 124 19.38 12.60 3.53
CA ASN A 124 20.49 11.66 3.34
C ASN A 124 20.00 10.29 2.79
N LEU A 125 18.71 10.10 2.65
CA LEU A 125 18.16 8.88 2.08
C LEU A 125 18.15 9.01 0.56
N LYS A 126 18.70 8.01 -0.10
CA LYS A 126 18.61 7.90 -1.56
C LYS A 126 17.17 7.57 -1.95
N ILE A 127 16.51 8.52 -2.62
CA ILE A 127 15.16 8.31 -3.17
C ILE A 127 15.26 8.42 -4.68
N SER A 128 14.85 7.38 -5.40
CA SER A 128 14.83 7.32 -6.86
C SER A 128 13.42 7.20 -7.39
N PHE A 129 13.20 7.65 -8.63
CA PHE A 129 11.90 7.61 -9.28
C PHE A 129 11.99 6.89 -10.61
N LYS A 130 11.06 5.96 -10.83
CA LYS A 130 10.83 5.29 -12.11
C LYS A 130 9.38 5.51 -12.51
N VAL A 131 9.16 5.91 -13.75
CA VAL A 131 7.83 6.04 -14.34
C VAL A 131 7.70 4.97 -15.41
N ILE A 132 6.78 4.03 -15.22
CA ILE A 132 6.47 3.00 -16.21
C ILE A 132 5.21 3.45 -16.94
N ASP A 133 5.39 3.89 -18.16
CA ASP A 133 4.31 4.45 -18.96
C ASP A 133 3.84 3.51 -20.06
N HIS A 134 2.53 3.48 -20.27
CA HIS A 134 1.93 2.82 -21.39
C HIS A 134 1.12 3.80 -22.22
N ASN A 135 1.62 4.09 -23.44
CA ASN A 135 0.87 4.77 -24.49
C ASN A 135 0.36 6.18 -24.13
N SER A 136 1.04 6.90 -23.25
CA SER A 136 0.76 8.33 -23.06
C SER A 136 1.25 9.14 -24.26
N SER A 137 0.53 10.22 -24.59
CA SER A 137 0.96 11.12 -25.68
C SER A 137 2.29 11.82 -25.32
N GLU A 138 3.07 12.18 -26.33
CA GLU A 138 4.31 12.95 -26.14
C GLU A 138 4.06 14.26 -25.39
N GLU A 139 2.94 14.92 -25.63
CA GLU A 139 2.54 16.14 -24.91
C GLU A 139 2.38 15.87 -23.41
N ASN A 140 1.71 14.77 -23.06
CA ASN A 140 1.51 14.38 -21.67
C ASN A 140 2.81 13.96 -21.01
N LEU A 141 3.69 13.24 -21.70
CA LEU A 141 5.03 12.91 -21.20
C LEU A 141 5.88 14.16 -20.95
N LYS A 142 5.82 15.17 -21.84
CA LYS A 142 6.46 16.48 -21.63
C LYS A 142 5.92 17.21 -20.40
N LYS A 143 4.61 17.12 -20.12
CA LYS A 143 4.00 17.68 -18.91
C LYS A 143 4.53 16.97 -17.64
N ILE A 144 4.65 15.64 -17.67
CA ILE A 144 5.24 14.84 -16.59
C ILE A 144 6.70 15.26 -16.36
N ASP A 145 7.50 15.29 -17.41
CA ASP A 145 8.91 15.70 -17.36
C ASP A 145 9.08 17.11 -16.78
N SER A 146 8.21 18.04 -17.16
CA SER A 146 8.24 19.42 -16.64
C SER A 146 8.06 19.49 -15.11
N ILE A 147 7.27 18.58 -14.53
CA ILE A 147 7.10 18.53 -13.08
C ILE A 147 8.37 18.02 -12.42
N PHE A 148 8.98 16.93 -12.91
CA PHE A 148 10.23 16.43 -12.36
C PHE A 148 11.36 17.48 -12.43
N LYS A 149 11.47 18.18 -13.56
CA LYS A 149 12.41 19.30 -13.74
C LYS A 149 12.16 20.43 -12.74
N LYS A 150 10.89 20.83 -12.55
CA LYS A 150 10.50 21.88 -11.59
C LYS A 150 10.90 21.52 -10.15
N PHE A 151 10.89 20.23 -9.82
CA PHE A 151 11.31 19.72 -8.51
C PHE A 151 12.79 19.35 -8.48
N GLU A 152 13.56 19.62 -9.54
CA GLU A 152 15.00 19.28 -9.62
C GLU A 152 15.23 17.81 -9.20
N THR A 153 14.42 16.91 -9.78
CA THR A 153 14.44 15.49 -9.46
C THR A 153 14.60 14.68 -10.74
N GLU A 154 15.60 13.82 -10.75
CA GLU A 154 15.81 12.89 -11.85
C GLU A 154 14.84 11.71 -11.73
N TYR A 155 14.43 11.17 -12.88
CA TYR A 155 13.62 9.97 -12.96
C TYR A 155 13.96 9.15 -14.20
N TYR A 156 13.63 7.87 -14.17
CA TYR A 156 13.77 6.97 -15.31
C TYR A 156 12.41 6.71 -15.93
N LEU A 157 12.26 7.05 -17.21
CA LEU A 157 11.06 6.71 -17.98
C LEU A 157 11.26 5.36 -18.65
N ILE A 158 10.32 4.44 -18.40
CA ILE A 158 10.29 3.09 -18.97
C ILE A 158 9.02 2.99 -19.82
N ASN A 159 9.18 2.83 -21.11
CA ASN A 159 8.05 2.57 -22.00
C ASN A 159 7.65 1.10 -21.87
N LEU A 160 6.41 0.85 -21.47
CA LEU A 160 5.88 -0.49 -21.31
C LEU A 160 5.63 -1.14 -22.67
N ASP A 161 6.27 -2.26 -22.91
CA ASP A 161 5.98 -3.13 -24.04
C ASP A 161 5.07 -4.28 -23.60
N VAL A 162 3.76 -4.11 -23.82
CA VAL A 162 2.73 -5.08 -23.41
C VAL A 162 2.92 -6.45 -24.07
N SER A 163 3.50 -6.48 -25.31
CA SER A 163 3.68 -7.72 -26.06
C SER A 163 4.58 -8.73 -25.34
N LYS A 164 5.50 -8.27 -24.50
CA LYS A 164 6.38 -9.12 -23.69
C LYS A 164 5.63 -9.98 -22.69
N PHE A 165 4.43 -9.57 -22.29
CA PHE A 165 3.64 -10.20 -21.22
C PHE A 165 2.42 -10.94 -21.74
N GLU A 166 2.17 -10.97 -23.07
CA GLU A 166 0.97 -11.58 -23.65
C GLU A 166 0.81 -13.06 -23.33
N LYS A 167 1.92 -13.79 -23.14
CA LYS A 167 1.91 -15.22 -22.79
C LYS A 167 1.64 -15.48 -21.33
N GLU A 168 1.89 -14.50 -20.47
CA GLU A 168 1.83 -14.61 -19.01
C GLU A 168 0.49 -14.13 -18.47
N ILE A 169 -0.17 -13.21 -19.20
CA ILE A 169 -1.45 -12.63 -18.81
C ILE A 169 -2.60 -13.54 -19.30
N LYS A 170 -3.42 -13.98 -18.38
CA LYS A 170 -4.65 -14.71 -18.72
C LYS A 170 -5.62 -13.77 -19.44
N LYS A 171 -6.09 -14.17 -20.62
CA LYS A 171 -7.02 -13.37 -21.43
C LYS A 171 -8.50 -13.49 -20.99
N ILE A 172 -8.77 -14.39 -20.05
CA ILE A 172 -10.12 -14.69 -19.55
C ILE A 172 -10.14 -14.45 -18.03
N ASN A 173 -11.12 -13.71 -17.56
CA ASN A 173 -11.33 -13.46 -16.13
C ASN A 173 -11.95 -14.70 -15.42
N GLU A 174 -12.06 -14.64 -14.09
CA GLU A 174 -12.64 -15.73 -13.27
C GLU A 174 -14.09 -16.07 -13.63
N ARG A 175 -14.78 -15.19 -14.36
CA ARG A 175 -16.16 -15.39 -14.84
C ARG A 175 -16.23 -15.95 -16.27
N GLY A 176 -15.09 -16.31 -16.86
CA GLY A 176 -15.02 -16.82 -18.23
C GLY A 176 -15.21 -15.77 -19.34
N GLN A 177 -15.06 -14.49 -19.00
CA GLN A 177 -15.20 -13.38 -19.97
C GLN A 177 -13.83 -12.90 -20.41
N ASP A 178 -13.72 -12.49 -21.67
CA ASP A 178 -12.51 -11.86 -22.20
C ASP A 178 -12.20 -10.56 -21.44
N ILE A 179 -10.94 -10.38 -21.07
CA ILE A 179 -10.48 -9.14 -20.47
C ILE A 179 -10.19 -8.09 -21.56
N SER A 180 -10.43 -6.82 -21.24
CA SER A 180 -10.19 -5.73 -22.17
C SER A 180 -8.69 -5.48 -22.38
N SER A 181 -8.32 -4.86 -23.50
CA SER A 181 -6.95 -4.41 -23.76
C SER A 181 -6.39 -3.50 -22.64
N ASN A 182 -7.23 -2.67 -22.04
CA ASN A 182 -6.86 -1.82 -20.93
C ASN A 182 -6.53 -2.62 -19.65
N GLN A 183 -7.25 -3.70 -19.41
CA GLN A 183 -6.95 -4.62 -18.30
C GLN A 183 -5.63 -5.36 -18.55
N ILE A 184 -5.39 -5.84 -19.78
CA ILE A 184 -4.13 -6.46 -20.18
C ILE A 184 -2.97 -5.49 -19.94
N SER A 185 -3.10 -4.27 -20.41
CA SER A 185 -2.10 -3.21 -20.22
C SER A 185 -1.83 -2.93 -18.74
N ASN A 186 -2.86 -2.83 -17.92
CA ASN A 186 -2.71 -2.63 -16.48
C ASN A 186 -1.98 -3.79 -15.82
N MET A 187 -2.32 -5.04 -16.16
CA MET A 187 -1.66 -6.24 -15.64
C MET A 187 -0.20 -6.31 -16.08
N ALA A 188 0.09 -5.99 -17.36
CA ALA A 188 1.45 -5.91 -17.87
C ALA A 188 2.28 -4.85 -17.13
N ASN A 189 1.68 -3.68 -16.84
CA ASN A 189 2.35 -2.62 -16.11
C ASN A 189 2.65 -3.02 -14.66
N ILE A 190 1.71 -3.72 -13.99
CA ILE A 190 1.96 -4.30 -12.66
C ILE A 190 3.13 -5.27 -12.73
N HIS A 191 3.16 -6.18 -13.71
CA HIS A 191 4.22 -7.16 -13.86
C HIS A 191 5.57 -6.50 -14.13
N GLN A 192 5.65 -5.54 -15.06
CA GLN A 192 6.87 -4.77 -15.30
C GLN A 192 7.35 -4.06 -14.04
N SER A 193 6.44 -3.48 -13.25
CA SER A 193 6.78 -2.81 -11.98
C SER A 193 7.43 -3.77 -10.98
N LEU A 194 6.91 -4.98 -10.88
CA LEU A 194 7.47 -6.03 -10.02
C LEU A 194 8.82 -6.54 -10.51
N LEU A 195 9.03 -6.60 -11.84
CA LEU A 195 10.34 -6.95 -12.42
C LEU A 195 11.37 -5.84 -12.15
N GLU A 196 10.97 -4.57 -12.30
CA GLU A 196 11.85 -3.43 -11.97
C GLU A 196 12.23 -3.36 -10.49
N ALA A 197 11.37 -3.87 -9.63
CA ALA A 197 11.64 -3.94 -8.19
C ALA A 197 12.83 -4.84 -7.84
N LYS A 198 13.18 -5.82 -8.67
CA LYS A 198 14.39 -6.64 -8.49
C LYS A 198 15.68 -5.84 -8.58
N ASN A 199 15.66 -4.75 -9.35
CA ASN A 199 16.80 -3.86 -9.57
C ASN A 199 16.91 -2.76 -8.51
N CYS A 200 15.96 -2.70 -7.57
CA CYS A 200 15.96 -1.74 -6.46
C CYS A 200 16.91 -2.20 -5.34
N GLU A 201 17.30 -1.27 -4.48
CA GLU A 201 18.30 -1.54 -3.46
C GLU A 201 17.68 -2.04 -2.15
N ASP A 202 16.62 -1.39 -1.65
CA ASP A 202 16.02 -1.70 -0.35
C ASP A 202 14.49 -1.62 -0.37
N LEU A 203 13.88 -0.46 -0.11
CA LEU A 203 12.43 -0.31 -0.15
C LEU A 203 11.93 0.10 -1.53
N ILE A 204 10.78 -0.40 -1.88
CA ILE A 204 10.06 -0.08 -3.10
C ILE A 204 8.66 0.41 -2.76
N TYR A 205 8.29 1.56 -3.29
CA TYR A 205 6.94 2.10 -3.21
C TYR A 205 6.28 2.06 -4.58
N PHE A 206 5.30 1.19 -4.75
CA PHE A 206 4.47 1.11 -5.95
C PHE A 206 3.33 2.11 -5.86
N VAL A 207 3.14 2.90 -6.92
CA VAL A 207 2.16 4.01 -6.93
C VAL A 207 1.34 3.98 -8.21
N GLU A 208 0.03 4.02 -8.08
CA GLU A 208 -0.91 4.30 -9.16
C GLU A 208 -1.04 5.82 -9.35
N ASP A 209 -1.29 6.24 -10.56
CA ASP A 209 -1.22 7.65 -10.96
C ASP A 209 -2.49 8.48 -10.65
N ASP A 210 -3.26 8.07 -9.66
CA ASP A 210 -4.48 8.76 -9.21
C ASP A 210 -4.59 8.93 -7.68
N TYR A 211 -3.48 8.77 -6.96
CA TYR A 211 -3.38 8.99 -5.51
C TYR A 211 -2.79 10.36 -5.16
N LEU A 212 -3.42 11.06 -4.23
CA LEU A 212 -2.85 12.28 -3.64
C LEU A 212 -2.09 11.94 -2.36
N HIS A 213 -0.85 12.39 -2.29
CA HIS A 213 0.01 12.20 -1.14
C HIS A 213 -0.06 13.41 -0.20
N GLN A 214 -0.24 13.15 1.08
CA GLN A 214 -0.07 14.17 2.11
C GLN A 214 1.41 14.54 2.21
N ARG A 215 1.66 15.73 2.78
CA ARG A 215 3.02 16.29 2.87
C ARG A 215 4.03 15.35 3.55
N ASN A 216 3.59 14.60 4.54
CA ASN A 216 4.43 13.70 5.33
C ASN A 216 4.29 12.21 4.97
N SER A 217 3.59 11.87 3.90
CA SER A 217 3.30 10.45 3.56
C SER A 217 4.57 9.61 3.41
N ILE A 218 5.58 10.11 2.70
CA ILE A 218 6.81 9.34 2.46
C ILE A 218 7.59 9.17 3.76
N SER A 219 7.77 10.23 4.54
CA SER A 219 8.48 10.12 5.82
C SER A 219 7.73 9.24 6.81
N GLU A 220 6.41 9.36 6.87
CA GLU A 220 5.59 8.50 7.72
C GLU A 220 5.76 7.02 7.38
N MET A 221 5.70 6.66 6.09
CA MET A 221 5.88 5.26 5.66
C MET A 221 7.29 4.73 6.01
N ILE A 222 8.34 5.52 5.77
CA ILE A 222 9.71 5.10 6.03
C ILE A 222 9.92 4.87 7.53
N PHE A 223 9.61 5.86 8.37
CA PHE A 223 9.81 5.74 9.81
C PHE A 223 8.91 4.69 10.46
N THR A 224 7.69 4.54 9.96
CA THR A 224 6.78 3.47 10.39
C THR A 224 7.33 2.10 10.00
N TYR A 225 7.89 1.98 8.79
CA TYR A 225 8.52 0.75 8.33
C TYR A 225 9.68 0.35 9.26
N GLU A 226 10.62 1.26 9.48
CA GLU A 226 11.76 1.03 10.37
C GLU A 226 11.31 0.59 11.76
N ARG A 227 10.33 1.29 12.31
CA ARG A 227 9.79 1.04 13.64
C ARG A 227 9.14 -0.33 13.73
N ILE A 228 8.17 -0.62 12.87
CA ILE A 228 7.38 -1.86 12.94
C ILE A 228 8.22 -3.06 12.52
N ALA A 229 9.02 -2.95 11.46
CA ALA A 229 9.89 -4.04 11.01
C ALA A 229 10.94 -4.40 12.08
N SER A 230 11.49 -3.39 12.78
CA SER A 230 12.42 -3.62 13.89
C SER A 230 11.74 -4.28 15.09
N GLN A 231 10.54 -3.85 15.46
CA GLN A 231 9.77 -4.44 16.57
C GLN A 231 9.37 -5.89 16.28
N LEU A 232 8.95 -6.18 15.05
CA LEU A 232 8.51 -7.52 14.65
C LEU A 232 9.68 -8.42 14.22
N ASN A 233 10.88 -7.83 14.03
CA ASN A 233 12.04 -8.50 13.42
C ASN A 233 11.67 -9.20 12.11
N LYS A 234 10.91 -8.50 11.24
CA LYS A 234 10.39 -9.01 9.96
C LYS A 234 10.22 -7.89 8.96
N GLU A 235 10.40 -8.24 7.69
CA GLU A 235 9.97 -7.39 6.58
C GLU A 235 8.44 -7.34 6.52
N ILE A 236 7.90 -6.18 6.16
CA ILE A 236 6.46 -5.91 6.15
C ILE A 236 6.02 -5.26 4.83
N ILE A 237 4.71 -5.23 4.61
CA ILE A 237 4.08 -4.44 3.55
C ILE A 237 3.28 -3.33 4.22
N ILE A 238 3.46 -2.11 3.77
CA ILE A 238 2.73 -0.94 4.23
C ILE A 238 1.82 -0.42 3.12
N CYS A 239 0.54 -0.23 3.43
CA CYS A 239 -0.45 0.31 2.51
C CYS A 239 -0.88 1.69 3.02
N PRO A 240 -0.48 2.79 2.36
CA PRO A 240 -0.75 4.13 2.86
C PRO A 240 -2.20 4.56 2.71
N SER A 241 -2.97 3.86 1.88
CA SER A 241 -4.38 4.15 1.64
C SER A 241 -5.26 3.31 2.54
N ASP A 242 -6.22 3.95 3.19
CA ASP A 242 -7.23 3.28 3.99
C ASP A 242 -8.54 3.22 3.21
N TYR A 243 -8.94 2.00 2.85
CA TYR A 243 -10.10 1.80 1.99
C TYR A 243 -11.37 1.56 2.81
N PRO A 244 -12.44 2.35 2.60
CA PRO A 244 -13.69 2.22 3.36
C PRO A 244 -14.30 0.82 3.32
N TYR A 245 -14.14 0.07 2.22
CA TYR A 245 -14.69 -1.28 2.11
C TYR A 245 -14.06 -2.29 3.09
N LEU A 246 -12.84 -2.03 3.57
CA LEU A 246 -12.19 -2.87 4.57
C LEU A 246 -12.87 -2.78 5.95
N TYR A 247 -13.64 -1.71 6.21
CA TYR A 247 -14.41 -1.55 7.45
C TYR A 247 -15.74 -2.28 7.43
N THR A 248 -16.19 -2.77 6.28
CA THR A 248 -17.45 -3.52 6.15
C THR A 248 -17.30 -5.00 6.47
N ARG A 249 -16.08 -5.46 6.72
CA ARG A 249 -15.79 -6.85 7.05
C ARG A 249 -15.52 -6.97 8.54
N ALA A 250 -16.30 -7.84 9.19
CA ALA A 250 -16.00 -8.21 10.58
C ALA A 250 -14.72 -9.04 10.61
N GLY A 251 -13.70 -8.54 11.31
CA GLY A 251 -12.41 -9.21 11.46
C GLY A 251 -11.66 -8.69 12.67
N ILE A 252 -10.75 -9.49 13.19
CA ILE A 252 -9.81 -9.06 14.22
C ILE A 252 -8.82 -8.13 13.54
N THR A 253 -8.69 -6.91 14.05
CA THR A 253 -7.67 -5.97 13.60
C THR A 253 -6.61 -5.77 14.67
N GLN A 254 -5.39 -5.49 14.23
CA GLN A 254 -4.26 -5.14 15.08
C GLN A 254 -3.85 -3.72 14.75
N ASN A 255 -3.70 -2.88 15.77
CA ASN A 255 -3.23 -1.52 15.60
C ASN A 255 -1.77 -1.41 15.99
N PHE A 256 -1.01 -0.67 15.18
CA PHE A 256 0.40 -0.38 15.39
C PHE A 256 0.60 1.12 15.45
N LEU A 257 1.53 1.55 16.27
CA LEU A 257 1.95 2.94 16.30
C LEU A 257 2.98 3.17 15.18
N GLY A 258 2.65 4.07 14.24
CA GLY A 258 3.60 4.60 13.29
C GLY A 258 4.40 5.76 13.87
N GLN A 259 4.86 6.66 13.00
CA GLN A 259 5.55 7.88 13.42
C GLN A 259 4.56 8.94 13.92
N ASN A 260 3.52 9.23 13.15
CA ASN A 260 2.51 10.24 13.45
C ASN A 260 1.09 9.68 13.46
N TYR A 261 0.89 8.49 12.91
CA TYR A 261 -0.42 7.87 12.71
C TYR A 261 -0.47 6.47 13.31
N HIS A 262 -1.69 6.02 13.59
CA HIS A 262 -1.95 4.62 13.87
C HIS A 262 -2.11 3.85 12.55
N TRP A 263 -1.51 2.68 12.51
CA TRP A 263 -1.60 1.75 11.40
C TRP A 263 -2.36 0.51 11.84
N ARG A 264 -3.19 -0.01 10.99
CA ARG A 264 -3.91 -1.25 11.29
C ARG A 264 -3.48 -2.37 10.35
N LYS A 265 -3.52 -3.60 10.86
CA LYS A 265 -3.33 -4.77 10.01
C LYS A 265 -4.52 -4.92 9.07
N VAL A 266 -4.23 -5.19 7.79
CA VAL A 266 -5.19 -5.55 6.76
C VAL A 266 -4.74 -6.84 6.08
N ASP A 267 -5.67 -7.57 5.49
CA ASP A 267 -5.38 -8.83 4.80
C ASP A 267 -5.22 -8.64 3.30
N GLU A 268 -5.62 -7.48 2.77
CA GLU A 268 -5.53 -7.15 1.35
C GLU A 268 -5.27 -5.67 1.15
N THR A 269 -4.70 -5.34 0.00
CA THR A 269 -4.51 -3.96 -0.48
C THR A 269 -4.70 -3.90 -1.99
N LEU A 270 -4.86 -2.69 -2.51
CA LEU A 270 -4.75 -2.41 -3.94
C LEU A 270 -3.27 -2.21 -4.34
N CYS A 271 -3.04 -1.78 -5.56
CA CYS A 271 -1.71 -1.77 -6.16
C CYS A 271 -0.81 -0.59 -5.74
N THR A 272 -1.21 0.18 -4.70
CA THR A 272 -0.39 1.24 -4.11
C THR A 272 0.07 0.81 -2.72
N PHE A 273 1.32 0.37 -2.62
CA PHE A 273 1.90 -0.14 -1.37
C PHE A 273 3.43 -0.02 -1.36
N LEU A 274 4.00 -0.01 -0.16
CA LEU A 274 5.44 -0.01 0.07
C LEU A 274 5.85 -1.36 0.64
N THR A 275 6.95 -1.90 0.14
CA THR A 275 7.53 -3.16 0.61
C THR A 275 9.04 -3.18 0.43
N SER A 276 9.71 -4.24 0.89
CA SER A 276 11.14 -4.42 0.68
C SER A 276 11.46 -5.29 -0.53
N LYS A 277 12.65 -5.12 -1.07
CA LYS A 277 13.23 -6.00 -2.09
C LYS A 277 13.19 -7.47 -1.64
N GLN A 278 13.48 -7.75 -0.37
CA GLN A 278 13.45 -9.12 0.17
C GLN A 278 12.07 -9.78 0.03
N ILE A 279 10.99 -9.04 0.25
CA ILE A 279 9.63 -9.54 0.05
C ILE A 279 9.37 -9.80 -1.44
N ILE A 280 9.77 -8.88 -2.31
CA ILE A 280 9.61 -9.06 -3.76
C ILE A 280 10.37 -10.32 -4.23
N GLU A 281 11.64 -10.47 -3.89
CA GLU A 281 12.45 -11.63 -4.28
C GLU A 281 11.85 -12.94 -3.77
N LYS A 282 11.33 -12.93 -2.54
CA LYS A 282 10.75 -14.13 -1.93
C LYS A 282 9.44 -14.58 -2.57
N TYR A 283 8.60 -13.63 -2.98
CA TYR A 283 7.22 -13.95 -3.38
C TYR A 283 6.93 -13.72 -4.87
N LEU A 284 7.86 -13.13 -5.63
CA LEU A 284 7.61 -12.81 -7.03
C LEU A 284 7.27 -14.04 -7.87
N SER A 285 7.89 -15.19 -7.61
CA SER A 285 7.60 -16.44 -8.30
C SER A 285 6.20 -17.00 -8.01
N LEU A 286 5.54 -16.51 -6.97
CA LEU A 286 4.18 -16.91 -6.58
C LEU A 286 3.11 -15.96 -7.12
N ILE A 287 3.52 -14.85 -7.75
CA ILE A 287 2.61 -13.86 -8.29
C ILE A 287 2.17 -14.35 -9.67
N HIS A 288 0.92 -14.77 -9.76
CA HIS A 288 0.26 -15.12 -11.02
C HIS A 288 -0.57 -13.92 -11.49
N ILE A 289 -0.29 -13.47 -12.69
CA ILE A 289 -0.96 -12.33 -13.30
C ILE A 289 -1.95 -12.80 -14.37
#